data_d9618b5f0aaede691dc1758aa48a7465
#
_entry.id   d9618b5f0aaede691dc1758aa48a7465
#
_cell.length_a   1.000
_cell.length_b   1.000
_cell.length_c   1.000
_cell.angle_alpha   90.00
_cell.angle_beta   90.00
_cell.angle_gamma   90.00
#
_symmetry.space_group_name_H-M   'P 1'
#
loop_
_entity.id
_entity.type
_entity.pdbx_description
1 polymer ?
#
loop_
_entity_poly.entity_id
_entity_poly.type
_entity_poly.pdbx_seq_one_letter_code
_entity_poly.pdbx_strand_id
1 'polypeptide(L)'
;MADAIETYDFIVTGAGSAGCAVAGRLSESGKYRVLLLEAGIKDSNPWIHIPLGYTRTFTDPRVNWMFDSEPEPQLNGRVLYQPRGKVLGGTSSINGMVYMRGTSTDYDGWRQKGCEGWGGREVCRTRRASRGNSRERAADRGRSRRDAYPAGPGHR
;
A
#
# COMPACT_ATOMS: atom_id res chain seq x y z
N MET A 1 38.42 -2.52 16.77
CA MET A 1 37.32 -1.78 17.43
C MET A 1 36.11 -2.69 17.31
N ALA A 2 35.46 -3.07 18.43
CA ALA A 2 34.22 -3.86 18.34
C ALA A 2 33.16 -2.94 17.73
N ASP A 3 32.56 -3.37 16.62
CA ASP A 3 31.44 -2.66 16.03
C ASP A 3 30.31 -2.58 17.06
N ALA A 4 29.84 -1.38 17.33
CA ALA A 4 28.74 -1.17 18.26
C ALA A 4 27.50 -1.87 17.71
N ILE A 5 26.99 -2.85 18.45
CA ILE A 5 25.72 -3.53 18.09
C ILE A 5 24.59 -2.50 18.25
N GLU A 6 24.02 -2.10 17.12
CA GLU A 6 22.82 -1.27 17.14
C GLU A 6 21.60 -2.09 17.51
N THR A 7 20.80 -1.60 18.44
CA THR A 7 19.55 -2.24 18.89
C THR A 7 18.35 -1.45 18.43
N TYR A 8 17.29 -2.14 18.02
CA TYR A 8 16.03 -1.57 17.57
C TYR A 8 14.87 -2.27 18.29
N ASP A 9 13.81 -1.51 18.57
CA ASP A 9 12.59 -2.05 19.16
C ASP A 9 11.77 -2.83 18.14
N PHE A 10 11.80 -2.38 16.88
CA PHE A 10 11.08 -3.03 15.78
C PHE A 10 11.93 -3.07 14.52
N ILE A 11 11.79 -4.17 13.79
CA ILE A 11 12.34 -4.30 12.43
C ILE A 11 11.17 -4.51 11.48
N VAL A 12 11.05 -3.62 10.50
CA VAL A 12 10.04 -3.69 9.43
C VAL A 12 10.74 -4.08 8.14
N THR A 13 10.35 -5.20 7.55
CA THR A 13 10.93 -5.70 6.29
C THR A 13 10.07 -5.30 5.10
N GLY A 14 10.69 -4.65 4.12
CA GLY A 14 10.06 -4.10 2.92
C GLY A 14 9.55 -2.68 3.11
N ALA A 15 10.12 -1.73 2.38
CA ALA A 15 9.71 -0.33 2.35
C ALA A 15 8.66 -0.04 1.26
N GLY A 16 7.74 -0.97 1.03
CA GLY A 16 6.55 -0.75 0.22
C GLY A 16 5.47 0.04 0.97
N SER A 17 4.30 0.19 0.38
CA SER A 17 3.19 0.99 0.94
C SER A 17 2.82 0.60 2.37
N ALA A 18 2.75 -0.70 2.67
CA ALA A 18 2.42 -1.20 4.01
C ALA A 18 3.56 -0.98 5.00
N GLY A 19 4.79 -1.35 4.64
CA GLY A 19 5.95 -1.21 5.52
C GLY A 19 6.24 0.24 5.87
N CYS A 20 6.16 1.15 4.91
CA CYS A 20 6.29 2.59 5.16
C CYS A 20 5.21 3.10 6.12
N ALA A 21 3.96 2.64 5.97
CA ALA A 21 2.88 3.04 6.86
C ALA A 21 3.09 2.51 8.30
N VAL A 22 3.51 1.25 8.44
CA VAL A 22 3.80 0.64 9.76
C VAL A 22 5.00 1.32 10.41
N ALA A 23 6.12 1.45 9.70
CA ALA A 23 7.32 2.08 10.23
C ALA A 23 7.07 3.53 10.62
N GLY A 24 6.36 4.29 9.79
CA GLY A 24 5.98 5.67 10.08
C GLY A 24 5.11 5.78 11.34
N ARG A 25 4.14 4.88 11.54
CA ARG A 25 3.30 4.90 12.75
C ARG A 25 4.04 4.48 14.01
N LEU A 26 4.88 3.47 13.94
CA LEU A 26 5.66 3.02 15.09
C LEU A 26 6.66 4.10 15.56
N SER A 27 7.28 4.82 14.62
CA SER A 27 8.26 5.86 14.93
C SER A 27 7.65 7.23 15.28
N GLU A 28 6.37 7.48 14.99
CA GLU A 28 5.70 8.79 15.14
C GLU A 28 5.79 9.38 16.55
N SER A 29 5.74 8.52 17.57
CA SER A 29 5.80 8.94 18.97
C SER A 29 7.21 9.25 19.49
N GLY A 30 8.25 8.91 18.74
CA GLY A 30 9.66 8.98 19.15
C GLY A 30 10.04 8.00 20.30
N LYS A 31 9.12 7.14 20.73
CA LYS A 31 9.36 6.15 21.80
C LYS A 31 10.15 4.95 21.35
N TYR A 32 10.02 4.59 20.07
CA TYR A 32 10.58 3.36 19.51
C TYR A 32 11.63 3.67 18.44
N ARG A 33 12.72 2.95 18.49
CA ARG A 33 13.71 2.87 17.40
C ARG A 33 13.24 1.82 16.41
N VAL A 34 12.95 2.25 15.17
CA VAL A 34 12.41 1.37 14.12
C VAL A 34 13.44 1.27 13.00
N LEU A 35 13.84 0.03 12.67
CA LEU A 35 14.65 -0.25 11.49
C LEU A 35 13.73 -0.65 10.34
N LEU A 36 13.80 0.08 9.23
CA LEU A 36 13.12 -0.27 7.98
C LEU A 36 14.14 -0.82 6.99
N LEU A 37 13.97 -2.09 6.61
CA LEU A 37 14.83 -2.79 5.65
C LEU A 37 14.15 -2.86 4.29
N GLU A 38 14.87 -2.52 3.23
CA GLU A 38 14.41 -2.64 1.84
C GLU A 38 15.45 -3.42 1.03
N ALA A 39 14.99 -4.39 0.24
CA ALA A 39 15.87 -5.19 -0.62
C ALA A 39 16.27 -4.45 -1.89
N GLY A 40 15.46 -3.49 -2.31
CA GLY A 40 15.67 -2.71 -3.52
C GLY A 40 16.54 -1.47 -3.32
N ILE A 41 16.79 -0.80 -4.41
CA ILE A 41 17.55 0.44 -4.43
C ILE A 41 16.70 1.65 -4.04
N LYS A 42 17.33 2.80 -3.84
CA LYS A 42 16.65 4.08 -3.71
C LYS A 42 15.88 4.41 -5.00
N ASP A 43 14.76 5.10 -4.88
CA ASP A 43 13.85 5.49 -5.96
C ASP A 43 14.38 6.61 -6.88
N SER A 44 15.69 6.62 -7.12
CA SER A 44 16.38 7.64 -7.93
C SER A 44 16.24 7.46 -9.44
N ASN A 45 15.62 6.35 -9.91
CA ASN A 45 15.38 6.12 -11.33
C ASN A 45 14.36 7.15 -11.86
N PRO A 46 14.71 8.00 -12.86
CA PRO A 46 13.83 9.06 -13.34
C PRO A 46 12.48 8.55 -13.88
N TRP A 47 12.42 7.32 -14.38
CA TRP A 47 11.18 6.72 -14.89
C TRP A 47 10.14 6.45 -13.79
N ILE A 48 10.57 6.38 -12.52
CA ILE A 48 9.65 6.27 -11.37
C ILE A 48 8.86 7.58 -11.18
N HIS A 49 9.49 8.72 -11.48
CA HIS A 49 8.91 10.04 -11.23
C HIS A 49 8.13 10.61 -12.43
N ILE A 50 8.09 9.87 -13.54
CA ILE A 50 7.35 10.24 -14.75
C ILE A 50 6.12 9.33 -14.87
N PRO A 51 4.87 9.85 -14.94
CA PRO A 51 3.65 9.03 -14.98
C PRO A 51 3.65 7.91 -16.03
N LEU A 52 4.12 8.16 -17.24
CA LEU A 52 4.23 7.14 -18.28
C LEU A 52 5.44 6.21 -18.12
N GLY A 53 6.31 6.51 -17.16
CA GLY A 53 7.55 5.74 -16.89
C GLY A 53 7.30 4.33 -16.37
N TYR A 54 6.09 4.04 -15.85
CA TYR A 54 5.75 2.70 -15.36
C TYR A 54 5.93 1.61 -16.44
N THR A 55 5.73 1.92 -17.70
CA THR A 55 5.97 0.97 -18.81
C THR A 55 7.43 0.55 -18.92
N ARG A 56 8.35 1.43 -18.57
CA ARG A 56 9.79 1.15 -18.51
C ARG A 56 10.19 0.40 -17.24
N THR A 57 9.61 0.79 -16.09
CA THR A 57 9.94 0.15 -14.81
C THR A 57 9.38 -1.26 -14.69
N PHE A 58 8.33 -1.62 -15.42
CA PHE A 58 7.77 -2.97 -15.45
C PHE A 58 8.73 -4.03 -16.01
N THR A 59 9.69 -3.63 -16.84
CA THR A 59 10.66 -4.53 -17.44
C THR A 59 12.09 -4.25 -17.01
N ASP A 60 12.29 -3.39 -15.99
CA ASP A 60 13.61 -3.04 -15.48
C ASP A 60 13.95 -3.88 -14.23
N PRO A 61 14.85 -4.88 -14.33
CA PRO A 61 15.21 -5.76 -13.22
C PRO A 61 15.93 -5.04 -12.07
N ARG A 62 16.37 -3.79 -12.26
CA ARG A 62 16.98 -2.98 -11.20
C ARG A 62 15.98 -2.52 -10.17
N VAL A 63 14.70 -2.36 -10.57
CA VAL A 63 13.61 -1.84 -9.73
C VAL A 63 12.41 -2.78 -9.63
N ASN A 64 12.50 -3.96 -10.25
CA ASN A 64 11.42 -4.93 -10.32
C ASN A 64 11.96 -6.35 -10.09
N TRP A 65 11.26 -7.16 -9.29
CA TRP A 65 11.59 -8.56 -9.05
C TRP A 65 11.33 -9.46 -10.25
N MET A 66 10.48 -9.03 -11.18
CA MET A 66 10.18 -9.74 -12.43
C MET A 66 9.65 -11.16 -12.19
N PHE A 67 8.76 -11.35 -11.21
CA PHE A 67 8.20 -12.67 -10.93
C PHE A 67 7.24 -13.13 -12.01
N ASP A 68 7.22 -14.44 -12.23
CA ASP A 68 6.20 -15.15 -12.98
C ASP A 68 5.38 -16.04 -12.04
N SER A 69 4.11 -16.26 -12.36
CA SER A 69 3.29 -17.24 -11.66
C SER A 69 3.67 -18.64 -12.05
N GLU A 70 3.31 -19.62 -11.22
CA GLU A 70 3.23 -21.01 -11.69
C GLU A 70 2.20 -21.11 -12.84
N PRO A 71 2.35 -22.11 -13.72
CA PRO A 71 1.34 -22.38 -14.74
C PRO A 71 -0.04 -22.60 -14.14
N GLU A 72 -1.04 -21.81 -14.52
CA GLU A 72 -2.39 -21.89 -13.97
C GLU A 72 -3.26 -22.82 -14.81
N PRO A 73 -3.64 -24.02 -14.31
CA PRO A 73 -4.41 -25.00 -15.08
C PRO A 73 -5.75 -24.45 -15.56
N GLN A 74 -6.43 -23.62 -14.76
CA GLN A 74 -7.72 -23.00 -15.11
C GLN A 74 -7.61 -21.92 -16.20
N LEU A 75 -6.39 -21.49 -16.49
CA LEU A 75 -6.06 -20.55 -17.57
C LEU A 75 -5.30 -21.25 -18.72
N ASN A 76 -5.57 -22.53 -18.97
CA ASN A 76 -4.89 -23.34 -20.01
C ASN A 76 -3.37 -23.42 -19.82
N GLY A 77 -2.88 -23.51 -18.61
CA GLY A 77 -1.45 -23.58 -18.31
C GLY A 77 -0.69 -22.26 -18.50
N ARG A 78 -1.40 -21.14 -18.62
CA ARG A 78 -0.77 -19.85 -18.84
C ARG A 78 0.01 -19.39 -17.63
N VAL A 79 1.23 -18.92 -17.86
CA VAL A 79 2.07 -18.21 -16.92
C VAL A 79 1.75 -16.71 -17.00
N LEU A 80 1.57 -16.07 -15.86
CA LEU A 80 1.27 -14.65 -15.75
C LEU A 80 2.46 -13.90 -15.16
N TYR A 81 2.93 -12.91 -15.87
CA TYR A 81 3.95 -12.00 -15.37
C TYR A 81 3.40 -11.16 -14.19
N GLN A 82 4.15 -11.16 -13.08
CA GLN A 82 3.77 -10.52 -11.81
C GLN A 82 4.80 -9.46 -11.41
N PRO A 83 4.73 -8.22 -11.94
CA PRO A 83 5.66 -7.17 -11.55
C PRO A 83 5.52 -6.85 -10.06
N ARG A 84 6.66 -6.77 -9.36
CA ARG A 84 6.76 -6.37 -7.96
C ARG A 84 7.95 -5.44 -7.78
N GLY A 85 7.74 -4.29 -7.17
CA GLY A 85 8.79 -3.31 -6.96
C GLY A 85 9.90 -3.84 -6.06
N LYS A 86 11.14 -3.68 -6.53
CA LYS A 86 12.39 -3.91 -5.81
C LYS A 86 13.10 -2.57 -5.65
N VAL A 87 12.47 -1.69 -4.91
CA VAL A 87 12.88 -0.29 -4.78
C VAL A 87 12.20 0.33 -3.58
N LEU A 88 12.76 1.39 -3.01
CA LEU A 88 12.13 2.18 -1.97
C LEU A 88 10.74 2.66 -2.43
N GLY A 89 9.70 2.39 -1.64
CA GLY A 89 8.29 2.55 -2.03
C GLY A 89 7.66 1.29 -2.60
N GLY A 90 8.46 0.25 -2.93
CA GLY A 90 7.98 -1.04 -3.44
C GLY A 90 7.18 -0.90 -4.72
N THR A 91 6.11 -1.69 -4.85
CA THR A 91 5.27 -1.67 -6.06
C THR A 91 4.55 -0.32 -6.27
N SER A 92 4.37 0.51 -5.22
CA SER A 92 3.80 1.85 -5.42
C SER A 92 4.71 2.78 -6.24
N SER A 93 6.01 2.50 -6.31
CA SER A 93 6.97 3.25 -7.12
C SER A 93 6.96 2.86 -8.60
N ILE A 94 6.38 1.71 -8.96
CA ILE A 94 6.40 1.19 -10.35
C ILE A 94 5.01 0.88 -10.91
N ASN A 95 3.92 1.04 -10.16
CA ASN A 95 2.57 0.69 -10.59
C ASN A 95 2.02 1.64 -11.66
N GLY A 96 0.95 1.23 -12.33
CA GLY A 96 0.27 2.03 -13.35
C GLY A 96 -0.62 3.15 -12.79
N MET A 97 -0.53 3.49 -11.51
CA MET A 97 -1.22 4.60 -10.83
C MET A 97 -2.75 4.57 -10.95
N VAL A 98 -3.33 3.38 -11.11
CA VAL A 98 -4.79 3.22 -11.10
C VAL A 98 -5.29 3.39 -9.67
N TYR A 99 -6.08 4.43 -9.44
CA TYR A 99 -6.68 4.70 -8.15
C TYR A 99 -8.11 4.16 -8.09
N MET A 100 -8.28 3.05 -7.41
CA MET A 100 -9.60 2.45 -7.17
C MET A 100 -9.84 2.26 -5.67
N ARG A 101 -11.10 2.38 -5.29
CA ARG A 101 -11.56 2.05 -3.94
C ARG A 101 -12.55 0.89 -4.03
N GLY A 102 -12.44 -0.06 -3.12
CA GLY A 102 -13.49 -1.05 -2.94
C GLY A 102 -14.82 -0.37 -2.57
N THR A 103 -15.91 -0.92 -3.04
CA THR A 103 -17.26 -0.46 -2.70
C THR A 103 -17.65 -0.91 -1.29
N SER A 104 -18.72 -0.35 -0.71
CA SER A 104 -19.24 -0.84 0.57
C SER A 104 -19.63 -2.32 0.49
N THR A 105 -20.18 -2.75 -0.65
CA THR A 105 -20.56 -4.15 -0.90
C THR A 105 -19.40 -5.12 -0.78
N ASP A 106 -18.21 -4.74 -1.30
CA ASP A 106 -17.01 -5.58 -1.20
C ASP A 106 -16.63 -5.83 0.26
N TYR A 107 -16.55 -4.77 1.07
CA TYR A 107 -16.16 -4.85 2.47
C TYR A 107 -17.26 -5.49 3.34
N ASP A 108 -18.53 -5.17 3.09
CA ASP A 108 -19.64 -5.78 3.79
C ASP A 108 -19.75 -7.28 3.47
N GLY A 109 -19.37 -7.70 2.25
CA GLY A 109 -19.24 -9.10 1.88
C GLY A 109 -18.16 -9.83 2.69
N TRP A 110 -17.03 -9.18 2.99
CA TRP A 110 -16.01 -9.76 3.88
C TRP A 110 -16.52 -9.91 5.31
N ARG A 111 -17.20 -8.87 5.85
CA ARG A 111 -17.83 -8.94 7.17
C ARG A 111 -18.82 -10.09 7.27
N GLN A 112 -19.69 -10.26 6.27
CA GLN A 112 -20.67 -11.35 6.21
C GLN A 112 -20.00 -12.74 6.20
N LYS A 113 -18.79 -12.87 5.68
CA LYS A 113 -17.99 -14.09 5.70
C LYS A 113 -17.22 -14.30 7.01
N GLY A 114 -17.48 -13.50 8.04
CA GLY A 114 -16.87 -13.63 9.37
C GLY A 114 -15.68 -12.71 9.65
N CYS A 115 -15.31 -11.82 8.73
CA CYS A 115 -14.26 -10.83 8.96
C CYS A 115 -14.83 -9.63 9.73
N GLU A 116 -15.05 -9.78 11.03
CA GLU A 116 -15.53 -8.68 11.88
C GLU A 116 -14.59 -7.48 11.83
N GLY A 117 -15.15 -6.26 11.85
CA GLY A 117 -14.38 -5.01 11.75
C GLY A 117 -13.99 -4.61 10.32
N TRP A 118 -14.28 -5.44 9.30
CA TRP A 118 -13.96 -5.17 7.90
C TRP A 118 -15.17 -4.65 7.08
N GLY A 119 -16.25 -4.24 7.71
CA GLY A 119 -17.38 -3.63 7.00
C GLY A 119 -17.01 -2.27 6.40
N GLY A 120 -17.76 -1.82 5.40
CA GLY A 120 -17.47 -0.60 4.66
C GLY A 120 -17.34 0.65 5.54
N ARG A 121 -18.14 0.75 6.62
CA ARG A 121 -18.07 1.85 7.58
C ARG A 121 -16.77 1.83 8.38
N GLU A 122 -16.35 0.66 8.88
CA GLU A 122 -15.14 0.45 9.67
C GLU A 122 -13.90 0.76 8.85
N VAL A 123 -13.81 0.21 7.63
CA VAL A 123 -12.72 0.47 6.68
C VAL A 123 -12.63 1.95 6.33
N CYS A 124 -13.77 2.62 6.07
CA CYS A 124 -13.81 4.05 5.81
C CYS A 124 -13.29 4.87 7.01
N ARG A 125 -13.67 4.50 8.24
CA ARG A 125 -13.22 5.16 9.46
C ARG A 125 -11.69 5.03 9.64
N THR A 126 -11.16 3.82 9.53
CA THR A 126 -9.73 3.53 9.63
C THR A 126 -8.93 4.30 8.58
N ARG A 127 -9.40 4.35 7.34
CA ARG A 127 -8.75 5.12 6.26
C ARG A 127 -8.75 6.63 6.52
N ARG A 128 -9.81 7.18 7.11
CA ARG A 128 -9.86 8.60 7.52
C ARG A 128 -8.89 8.88 8.67
N ALA A 129 -8.81 7.99 9.64
CA ALA A 129 -7.88 8.11 10.77
C ALA A 129 -6.41 8.02 10.32
N SER A 130 -6.09 7.18 9.31
CA SER A 130 -4.73 7.02 8.79
C SER A 130 -4.23 8.22 7.97
N ARG A 131 -5.12 9.08 7.45
CA ARG A 131 -4.78 10.35 6.79
C ARG A 131 -4.40 11.43 7.82
N GLY A 132 -3.35 11.21 8.57
CA GLY A 132 -2.99 11.91 9.80
C GLY A 132 -2.48 13.35 9.68
N ASN A 133 -2.65 14.06 8.55
CA ASN A 133 -2.13 15.41 8.42
C ASN A 133 -3.25 16.46 8.53
N SER A 134 -3.11 17.41 9.45
CA SER A 134 -4.12 18.45 9.72
C SER A 134 -4.42 19.37 8.52
N ARG A 135 -3.47 19.52 7.60
CA ARG A 135 -3.67 20.26 6.33
C ARG A 135 -4.55 19.49 5.35
N GLU A 136 -4.40 18.17 5.24
CA GLU A 136 -5.27 17.32 4.42
C GLU A 136 -6.67 17.22 5.01
N ARG A 137 -6.83 17.21 6.34
CA ARG A 137 -8.15 17.26 7.00
C ARG A 137 -8.93 18.55 6.70
N ALA A 138 -8.25 19.67 6.49
CA ALA A 138 -8.89 20.91 6.13
C ALA A 138 -9.34 20.92 4.66
N ALA A 139 -8.52 20.39 3.74
CA ALA A 139 -8.87 20.24 2.32
C ALA A 139 -9.94 19.16 2.08
N ASP A 140 -9.92 18.06 2.86
CA ASP A 140 -10.87 16.95 2.75
C ASP A 140 -12.26 17.32 3.32
N ARG A 141 -12.33 18.25 4.29
CA ARG A 141 -13.63 18.79 4.76
C ARG A 141 -14.42 19.49 3.65
N GLY A 142 -13.74 20.08 2.67
CA GLY A 142 -14.37 20.66 1.49
C GLY A 142 -14.82 19.62 0.44
N ARG A 143 -14.15 18.46 0.39
CA ARG A 143 -14.44 17.37 -0.55
C ARG A 143 -15.37 16.29 0.01
N SER A 144 -15.41 16.09 1.33
CA SER A 144 -16.13 14.99 1.98
C SER A 144 -17.67 15.07 1.85
N ARG A 145 -18.22 16.21 1.42
CA ARG A 145 -19.65 16.31 1.08
C ARG A 145 -20.02 15.65 -0.25
N ARG A 146 -19.04 15.37 -1.13
CA ARG A 146 -19.30 14.77 -2.46
C ARG A 146 -18.98 13.26 -2.51
N ASP A 147 -18.17 12.76 -1.56
CA ASP A 147 -17.75 11.36 -1.50
C ASP A 147 -18.38 10.61 -0.32
N ALA A 148 -19.43 11.14 0.27
CA ALA A 148 -20.23 10.38 1.24
C ALA A 148 -20.79 9.16 0.50
N TYR A 149 -20.51 7.95 1.00
CA TYR A 149 -21.18 6.75 0.55
C TYR A 149 -22.69 7.04 0.54
N PRO A 150 -23.36 6.92 -0.61
CA PRO A 150 -24.80 7.07 -0.60
C PRO A 150 -25.34 6.05 0.42
N ALA A 151 -26.22 6.51 1.31
CA ALA A 151 -26.92 5.62 2.21
C ALA A 151 -27.62 4.58 1.32
N GLY A 152 -27.19 3.33 1.39
CA GLY A 152 -27.87 2.26 0.69
C GLY A 152 -29.35 2.26 1.12
N PRO A 153 -30.30 1.85 0.24
CA PRO A 153 -31.69 1.81 0.56
C PRO A 153 -31.86 1.00 1.84
N GLY A 154 -32.46 1.63 2.85
CA GLY A 154 -32.73 0.99 4.14
C GLY A 154 -33.59 -0.23 3.91
N HIS A 155 -33.10 -1.39 4.29
CA HIS A 155 -33.95 -2.56 4.47
C HIS A 155 -34.90 -2.26 5.63
N ARG A 156 -36.16 -2.06 5.30
CA ARG A 156 -37.27 -2.13 6.25
C ARG A 156 -37.49 -3.59 6.62
#